data_16409309562598ee5176d072c39640e2
#
_entry.id   16409309562598ee5176d072c39640e2
#
_cell.length_a   1.000
_cell.length_b   1.000
_cell.length_c   1.000
_cell.angle_alpha   90.00
_cell.angle_beta   90.00
_cell.angle_gamma   90.00
#
_symmetry.space_group_name_H-M   'P 1'
#
loop_
_entity.id
_entity.type
_entity.pdbx_description
1 polymer ?
#
loop_
_entity_poly.entity_id
_entity_poly.type
_entity_poly.pdbx_seq_one_letter_code
_entity_poly.pdbx_strand_id
1 'polypeptide(L)'
;MNAKTLERRFSIERIVLLLRNRIYEETPAVGIVAAIVFVGNILSLWVSHQAFFNAPRRHGAAWIATIAVGGLFIAGNSFKDMHDGKAGTEWLLLPATPLEKYAAAFLDSVVVFPVAGAPLCLSLSAFLELISRVLGGVSGTVWMPLDSGTIRAWAAYAIAAAVFLAGSASFRKIPILKTIGVASVFFLVVAGLVMVGARVLFGGGNGAAMNMDFFNGEFTFDVSKVSQRAQDVVRLLFDVARYAILPAFAILFGASKVIEKEGLDEVQ
;
A
#
# COMPACT_ATOMS: atom_id res chain seq x y z
N MET A 1 48.29 -0.86 3.33
CA MET A 1 47.46 -0.17 2.35
C MET A 1 46.17 0.21 3.11
N ASN A 2 46.11 1.48 3.59
CA ASN A 2 44.96 1.94 4.39
C ASN A 2 43.71 1.99 3.50
N ALA A 3 42.88 0.98 3.63
CA ALA A 3 41.51 1.09 3.15
C ALA A 3 40.81 2.17 4.00
N LYS A 4 40.87 3.41 3.55
CA LYS A 4 39.89 4.40 3.92
C LYS A 4 38.55 3.80 3.50
N THR A 5 37.84 3.24 4.44
CA THR A 5 36.40 2.99 4.34
C THR A 5 35.79 4.28 3.83
N LEU A 6 35.51 4.30 2.55
CA LEU A 6 34.62 5.29 1.97
C LEU A 6 33.31 5.12 2.74
N GLU A 7 33.14 5.93 3.80
CA GLU A 7 31.83 6.20 4.36
C GLU A 7 31.00 6.69 3.17
N ARG A 8 30.25 5.79 2.55
CA ARG A 8 29.29 6.14 1.50
C ARG A 8 28.24 7.00 2.16
N ARG A 9 28.47 8.30 2.20
CA ARG A 9 27.50 9.27 2.72
C ARG A 9 26.23 9.09 1.93
N PHE A 10 25.10 9.06 2.63
CA PHE A 10 23.76 9.05 2.05
C PHE A 10 23.64 10.21 1.06
N SER A 11 23.27 9.93 -0.19
CA SER A 11 23.18 10.92 -1.26
C SER A 11 21.79 10.90 -1.90
N ILE A 12 21.14 12.06 -1.85
CA ILE A 12 19.84 12.27 -2.50
C ILE A 12 19.95 12.12 -4.02
N GLU A 13 21.07 12.55 -4.62
CA GLU A 13 21.29 12.41 -6.07
C GLU A 13 21.24 10.96 -6.51
N ARG A 14 21.87 10.04 -5.74
CA ARG A 14 21.82 8.62 -6.03
C ARG A 14 20.43 8.03 -5.89
N ILE A 15 19.66 8.48 -4.91
CA ILE A 15 18.26 8.07 -4.77
C ILE A 15 17.44 8.51 -5.99
N VAL A 16 17.61 9.74 -6.45
CA VAL A 16 16.91 10.25 -7.64
C VAL A 16 17.30 9.47 -8.90
N LEU A 17 18.58 9.11 -9.06
CA LEU A 17 19.01 8.28 -10.20
C LEU A 17 18.43 6.87 -10.15
N LEU A 18 18.42 6.25 -8.96
CA LEU A 18 17.79 4.93 -8.76
C LEU A 18 16.27 4.99 -9.05
N LEU A 19 15.60 6.02 -8.56
CA LEU A 19 14.18 6.25 -8.79
C LEU A 19 13.88 6.42 -10.27
N ARG A 20 14.67 7.24 -10.97
CA ARG A 20 14.53 7.44 -12.41
C ARG A 20 14.68 6.13 -13.19
N ASN A 21 15.66 5.30 -12.85
CA ASN A 21 15.88 4.01 -13.51
C ASN A 21 14.68 3.08 -13.30
N ARG A 22 14.18 2.98 -12.06
CA ARG A 22 12.99 2.19 -11.73
C ARG A 22 11.76 2.62 -12.51
N ILE A 23 11.48 3.92 -12.60
CA ILE A 23 10.34 4.45 -13.37
C ILE A 23 10.44 3.99 -14.83
N TYR A 24 11.62 4.02 -15.44
CA TYR A 24 11.79 3.54 -16.83
C TYR A 24 11.54 2.03 -16.96
N GLU A 25 12.01 1.23 -16.03
CA GLU A 25 11.83 -0.22 -16.04
C GLU A 25 10.37 -0.62 -15.80
N GLU A 26 9.64 0.10 -14.96
CA GLU A 26 8.25 -0.20 -14.59
C GLU A 26 7.21 0.39 -15.54
N THR A 27 7.57 1.41 -16.33
CA THR A 27 6.65 2.10 -17.26
C THR A 27 5.85 1.14 -18.16
N PRO A 28 6.43 0.09 -18.78
CA PRO A 28 5.67 -0.83 -19.61
C PRO A 28 4.64 -1.64 -18.80
N ALA A 29 5.00 -2.08 -17.60
CA ALA A 29 4.11 -2.83 -16.72
C ALA A 29 2.95 -1.97 -16.23
N VAL A 30 3.23 -0.73 -15.84
CA VAL A 30 2.22 0.27 -15.46
C VAL A 30 1.26 0.54 -16.62
N GLY A 31 1.77 0.68 -17.86
CA GLY A 31 0.95 0.86 -19.06
C GLY A 31 -0.01 -0.30 -19.29
N ILE A 32 0.45 -1.54 -19.13
CA ILE A 32 -0.39 -2.74 -19.27
C ILE A 32 -1.47 -2.77 -18.19
N VAL A 33 -1.11 -2.52 -16.92
CA VAL A 33 -2.07 -2.48 -15.81
C VAL A 33 -3.10 -1.38 -16.04
N ALA A 34 -2.69 -0.18 -16.45
CA ALA A 34 -3.59 0.91 -16.77
C ALA A 34 -4.57 0.54 -17.90
N ALA A 35 -4.09 -0.13 -18.96
CA ALA A 35 -4.92 -0.60 -20.05
C ALA A 35 -5.94 -1.66 -19.60
N ILE A 36 -5.53 -2.64 -18.78
CA ILE A 36 -6.42 -3.67 -18.21
C ILE A 36 -7.52 -3.03 -17.38
N VAL A 37 -7.14 -2.09 -16.52
CA VAL A 37 -8.09 -1.38 -15.67
C VAL A 37 -9.04 -0.53 -16.50
N PHE A 38 -8.55 0.16 -17.52
CA PHE A 38 -9.38 0.93 -18.44
C PHE A 38 -10.40 0.06 -19.16
N VAL A 39 -9.96 -1.06 -19.75
CA VAL A 39 -10.84 -2.02 -20.41
C VAL A 39 -11.84 -2.62 -19.40
N GLY A 40 -11.39 -2.99 -18.22
CA GLY A 40 -12.25 -3.52 -17.16
C GLY A 40 -13.34 -2.53 -16.72
N ASN A 41 -13.01 -1.24 -16.62
CA ASN A 41 -13.99 -0.20 -16.32
C ASN A 41 -14.99 -0.01 -17.48
N ILE A 42 -14.55 -0.01 -18.74
CA ILE A 42 -15.45 0.05 -19.91
C ILE A 42 -16.39 -1.17 -19.94
N LEU A 43 -15.85 -2.38 -19.72
CA LEU A 43 -16.67 -3.59 -19.66
C LEU A 43 -17.67 -3.53 -18.50
N SER A 44 -17.28 -3.02 -17.34
CA SER A 44 -18.16 -2.81 -16.21
C SER A 44 -19.28 -1.83 -16.51
N LEU A 45 -18.99 -0.76 -17.26
CA LEU A 45 -20.01 0.17 -17.79
C LEU A 45 -21.01 -0.55 -18.71
N TRP A 46 -20.52 -1.42 -19.58
CA TRP A 46 -21.35 -2.13 -20.55
C TRP A 46 -22.24 -3.20 -19.90
N VAL A 47 -21.70 -3.95 -18.93
CA VAL A 47 -22.43 -5.04 -18.22
C VAL A 47 -23.39 -4.51 -17.17
N SER A 48 -23.08 -3.37 -16.54
CA SER A 48 -23.82 -2.85 -15.37
C SER A 48 -24.58 -1.57 -15.70
N HIS A 49 -25.17 -1.47 -16.91
CA HIS A 49 -25.81 -0.25 -17.43
C HIS A 49 -26.73 0.48 -16.45
N GLN A 50 -27.42 -0.25 -15.55
CA GLN A 50 -28.30 0.36 -14.54
C GLN A 50 -27.60 0.61 -13.19
N ALA A 51 -26.71 -0.28 -12.74
CA ALA A 51 -26.06 -0.15 -11.45
C ALA A 51 -24.94 0.91 -11.45
N PHE A 52 -24.32 1.15 -12.59
CA PHE A 52 -23.23 2.11 -12.74
C PHE A 52 -23.73 3.56 -12.75
N PHE A 53 -24.84 3.83 -13.45
CA PHE A 53 -25.44 5.17 -13.54
C PHE A 53 -26.17 5.60 -12.26
N ASN A 54 -26.65 4.64 -11.45
CA ASN A 54 -27.41 4.94 -10.24
C ASN A 54 -26.55 5.11 -8.97
N ALA A 55 -25.22 4.90 -9.04
CA ALA A 55 -24.35 4.99 -7.87
C ALA A 55 -23.05 5.75 -8.14
N PRO A 56 -23.08 7.06 -8.40
CA PRO A 56 -21.91 7.87 -8.73
C PRO A 56 -20.76 7.82 -7.69
N ARG A 57 -21.07 7.58 -6.42
CA ARG A 57 -20.08 7.49 -5.33
C ARG A 57 -19.18 6.24 -5.40
N ARG A 58 -19.56 5.21 -6.14
CA ARG A 58 -18.75 3.96 -6.24
C ARG A 58 -17.53 4.11 -7.14
N HIS A 59 -17.51 5.07 -8.04
CA HIS A 59 -16.36 5.32 -8.92
C HIS A 59 -15.08 5.67 -8.15
N GLY A 60 -15.16 6.51 -7.13
CA GLY A 60 -14.00 6.92 -6.35
C GLY A 60 -13.28 5.73 -5.71
N ALA A 61 -14.03 4.80 -5.12
CA ALA A 61 -13.47 3.60 -4.51
C ALA A 61 -12.76 2.70 -5.54
N ALA A 62 -13.29 2.57 -6.76
CA ALA A 62 -12.68 1.79 -7.82
C ALA A 62 -11.32 2.37 -8.27
N TRP A 63 -11.24 3.71 -8.42
CA TRP A 63 -9.98 4.38 -8.78
C TRP A 63 -8.92 4.25 -7.68
N ILE A 64 -9.31 4.46 -6.42
CA ILE A 64 -8.42 4.26 -5.28
C ILE A 64 -7.94 2.81 -5.22
N ALA A 65 -8.84 1.83 -5.37
CA ALA A 65 -8.49 0.42 -5.38
C ALA A 65 -7.52 0.07 -6.51
N THR A 66 -7.71 0.65 -7.69
CA THR A 66 -6.83 0.46 -8.85
C THR A 66 -5.41 0.92 -8.55
N ILE A 67 -5.25 2.15 -8.03
CA ILE A 67 -3.93 2.68 -7.69
C ILE A 67 -3.33 1.87 -6.52
N ALA A 68 -4.14 1.53 -5.53
CA ALA A 68 -3.66 0.73 -4.39
C ALA A 68 -3.16 -0.65 -4.85
N VAL A 69 -3.92 -1.39 -5.64
CA VAL A 69 -3.51 -2.73 -6.14
C VAL A 69 -2.24 -2.63 -6.99
N GLY A 70 -2.17 -1.67 -7.93
CA GLY A 70 -0.98 -1.46 -8.75
C GLY A 70 0.25 -1.12 -7.91
N GLY A 71 0.13 -0.20 -6.97
CA GLY A 71 1.23 0.21 -6.10
C GLY A 71 1.67 -0.89 -5.11
N LEU A 72 0.74 -1.69 -4.58
CA LEU A 72 1.08 -2.85 -3.75
C LEU A 72 1.78 -3.94 -4.56
N PHE A 73 1.44 -4.09 -5.84
CA PHE A 73 2.14 -5.00 -6.74
C PHE A 73 3.59 -4.54 -6.98
N ILE A 74 3.82 -3.25 -7.21
CA ILE A 74 5.14 -2.64 -7.32
C ILE A 74 5.92 -2.82 -6.02
N ALA A 75 5.36 -2.42 -4.87
CA ALA A 75 5.97 -2.58 -3.57
C ALA A 75 6.36 -4.03 -3.28
N GLY A 76 5.46 -4.97 -3.58
CA GLY A 76 5.67 -6.40 -3.34
C GLY A 76 6.73 -7.05 -4.23
N ASN A 77 7.08 -6.44 -5.37
CA ASN A 77 8.12 -6.93 -6.28
C ASN A 77 9.42 -6.12 -6.22
N SER A 78 9.47 -5.02 -5.48
CA SER A 78 10.58 -4.06 -5.49
C SER A 78 11.96 -4.66 -5.18
N PHE A 79 12.02 -5.74 -4.39
CA PHE A 79 13.25 -6.43 -4.03
C PHE A 79 13.35 -7.85 -4.59
N LYS A 80 12.53 -8.17 -5.61
CA LYS A 80 12.56 -9.50 -6.25
C LYS A 80 13.94 -9.83 -6.79
N ASP A 81 14.58 -8.88 -7.45
CA ASP A 81 15.89 -9.07 -8.10
C ASP A 81 17.00 -9.30 -7.08
N MET A 82 16.91 -8.73 -5.88
CA MET A 82 17.84 -8.98 -4.77
C MET A 82 17.94 -10.48 -4.41
N HIS A 83 16.89 -11.24 -4.68
CA HIS A 83 16.80 -12.66 -4.35
C HIS A 83 17.12 -13.60 -5.54
N ASP A 84 17.28 -13.06 -6.73
CA ASP A 84 17.63 -13.83 -7.92
C ASP A 84 19.16 -13.97 -8.02
N GLY A 85 19.64 -15.14 -8.44
CA GLY A 85 21.09 -15.39 -8.50
C GLY A 85 21.82 -14.48 -9.49
N LYS A 86 21.22 -14.22 -10.65
CA LYS A 86 21.86 -13.41 -11.72
C LYS A 86 21.57 -11.92 -11.53
N ALA A 87 20.31 -11.55 -11.40
CA ALA A 87 19.92 -10.16 -11.18
C ALA A 87 20.39 -9.62 -9.82
N GLY A 88 20.53 -10.50 -8.81
CA GLY A 88 21.08 -10.12 -7.51
C GLY A 88 22.51 -9.61 -7.57
N THR A 89 23.36 -10.18 -8.47
CA THR A 89 24.72 -9.67 -8.69
C THR A 89 24.69 -8.26 -9.27
N GLU A 90 23.84 -8.00 -10.26
CA GLU A 90 23.66 -6.66 -10.85
C GLU A 90 23.13 -5.67 -9.80
N TRP A 91 22.19 -6.11 -8.97
CA TRP A 91 21.63 -5.30 -7.88
C TRP A 91 22.69 -4.93 -6.83
N LEU A 92 23.62 -5.85 -6.49
CA LEU A 92 24.73 -5.59 -5.56
C LEU A 92 25.75 -4.61 -6.14
N LEU A 93 26.02 -4.69 -7.45
CA LEU A 93 26.94 -3.80 -8.14
C LEU A 93 26.45 -2.35 -8.27
N LEU A 94 25.20 -2.07 -7.99
CA LEU A 94 24.68 -0.70 -7.99
C LEU A 94 25.43 0.16 -6.95
N PRO A 95 26.01 1.31 -7.34
CA PRO A 95 26.86 2.16 -6.49
C PRO A 95 26.02 2.98 -5.50
N ALA A 96 25.20 2.32 -4.71
CA ALA A 96 24.30 2.91 -3.74
C ALA A 96 24.28 2.08 -2.44
N THR A 97 24.06 2.73 -1.32
CA THR A 97 23.94 2.04 -0.03
C THR A 97 22.62 1.26 0.07
N PRO A 98 22.54 0.20 0.93
CA PRO A 98 21.30 -0.54 1.17
C PRO A 98 20.12 0.37 1.54
N LEU A 99 20.40 1.39 2.36
CA LEU A 99 19.40 2.36 2.77
C LEU A 99 18.92 3.25 1.61
N GLU A 100 19.82 3.65 0.69
CA GLU A 100 19.43 4.42 -0.50
C GLU A 100 18.57 3.57 -1.45
N LYS A 101 18.91 2.29 -1.63
CA LYS A 101 18.10 1.35 -2.43
C LYS A 101 16.71 1.15 -1.83
N TYR A 102 16.63 1.00 -0.49
CA TYR A 102 15.37 0.88 0.21
C TYR A 102 14.53 2.16 0.14
N ALA A 103 15.17 3.31 0.36
CA ALA A 103 14.50 4.62 0.26
C ALA A 103 13.97 4.89 -1.15
N ALA A 104 14.72 4.55 -2.20
CA ALA A 104 14.27 4.68 -3.57
C ALA A 104 13.04 3.80 -3.84
N ALA A 105 13.04 2.53 -3.40
CA ALA A 105 11.89 1.64 -3.53
C ALA A 105 10.65 2.12 -2.75
N PHE A 106 10.87 2.68 -1.56
CA PHE A 106 9.81 3.25 -0.74
C PHE A 106 9.20 4.50 -1.40
N LEU A 107 10.03 5.43 -1.85
CA LEU A 107 9.57 6.65 -2.53
C LEU A 107 8.83 6.30 -3.82
N ASP A 108 9.33 5.34 -4.58
CA ASP A 108 8.71 4.90 -5.81
C ASP A 108 7.29 4.37 -5.57
N SER A 109 7.15 3.37 -4.72
CA SER A 109 5.87 2.73 -4.46
C SER A 109 4.89 3.60 -3.67
N VAL A 110 5.35 4.39 -2.67
CA VAL A 110 4.47 5.15 -1.77
C VAL A 110 4.14 6.54 -2.29
N VAL A 111 5.05 7.16 -3.04
CA VAL A 111 4.90 8.56 -3.48
C VAL A 111 4.75 8.65 -5.00
N VAL A 112 5.74 8.17 -5.75
CA VAL A 112 5.81 8.42 -7.20
C VAL A 112 4.67 7.73 -7.93
N PHE A 113 4.42 6.46 -7.66
CA PHE A 113 3.36 5.71 -8.30
C PHE A 113 1.96 6.28 -8.04
N PRO A 114 1.55 6.60 -6.80
CA PRO A 114 0.26 7.26 -6.57
C PRO A 114 0.15 8.65 -7.19
N VAL A 115 1.22 9.44 -7.11
CA VAL A 115 1.25 10.81 -7.70
C VAL A 115 1.15 10.76 -9.22
N ALA A 116 1.77 9.78 -9.87
CA ALA A 116 1.65 9.58 -11.31
C ALA A 116 0.30 8.94 -11.69
N GLY A 117 -0.21 8.02 -10.88
CA GLY A 117 -1.47 7.32 -11.11
C GLY A 117 -2.70 8.20 -10.92
N ALA A 118 -2.67 9.14 -9.97
CA ALA A 118 -3.82 9.99 -9.68
C ALA A 118 -4.27 10.87 -10.86
N PRO A 119 -3.39 11.60 -11.60
CA PRO A 119 -3.78 12.34 -12.80
C PRO A 119 -4.31 11.42 -13.92
N LEU A 120 -3.73 10.24 -14.07
CA LEU A 120 -4.17 9.26 -15.05
C LEU A 120 -5.59 8.78 -14.72
N CYS A 121 -5.86 8.39 -13.48
CA CYS A 121 -7.20 8.00 -13.05
C CYS A 121 -8.20 9.16 -13.11
N LEU A 122 -7.77 10.38 -12.80
CA LEU A 122 -8.60 11.59 -12.94
C LEU A 122 -9.00 11.82 -14.40
N SER A 123 -8.06 11.74 -15.34
CA SER A 123 -8.35 11.91 -16.78
C SER A 123 -9.27 10.82 -17.31
N LEU A 124 -9.06 9.56 -16.89
CA LEU A 124 -9.94 8.45 -17.23
C LEU A 124 -11.34 8.61 -16.63
N SER A 125 -11.44 9.05 -15.38
CA SER A 125 -12.72 9.34 -14.73
C SER A 125 -13.49 10.46 -15.45
N ALA A 126 -12.80 11.54 -15.85
CA ALA A 126 -13.40 12.62 -16.62
C ALA A 126 -13.88 12.15 -18.00
N PHE A 127 -13.09 11.31 -18.67
CA PHE A 127 -13.44 10.73 -19.95
C PHE A 127 -14.68 9.83 -19.88
N LEU A 128 -14.74 8.96 -18.87
CA LEU A 128 -15.89 8.09 -18.62
C LEU A 128 -17.15 8.91 -18.30
N GLU A 129 -17.02 9.98 -17.53
CA GLU A 129 -18.12 10.90 -17.23
C GLU A 129 -18.64 11.59 -18.50
N LEU A 130 -17.74 12.02 -19.40
CA LEU A 130 -18.11 12.59 -20.69
C LEU A 130 -18.92 11.60 -21.54
N ILE A 131 -18.44 10.34 -21.63
CA ILE A 131 -19.16 9.28 -22.33
C ILE A 131 -20.54 9.04 -21.71
N SER A 132 -20.65 9.00 -20.39
CA SER A 132 -21.91 8.82 -19.67
C SER A 132 -22.93 9.90 -19.98
N ARG A 133 -22.49 11.15 -20.06
CA ARG A 133 -23.37 12.30 -20.42
C ARG A 133 -23.86 12.23 -21.86
N VAL A 134 -22.94 11.85 -22.76
CA VAL A 134 -23.28 11.82 -24.20
C VAL A 134 -24.19 10.64 -24.54
N LEU A 135 -23.94 9.46 -23.97
CA LEU A 135 -24.68 8.24 -24.31
C LEU A 135 -25.88 7.98 -23.40
N GLY A 136 -25.80 8.37 -22.11
CA GLY A 136 -26.79 8.01 -21.10
C GLY A 136 -27.62 9.17 -20.55
N GLY A 137 -27.28 10.42 -20.86
CA GLY A 137 -27.98 11.61 -20.32
C GLY A 137 -27.85 11.77 -18.79
N VAL A 138 -27.03 10.98 -18.13
CA VAL A 138 -26.84 10.98 -16.68
C VAL A 138 -25.55 11.71 -16.33
N SER A 139 -25.62 12.68 -15.43
CA SER A 139 -24.46 13.39 -14.89
C SER A 139 -24.00 12.75 -13.59
N GLY A 140 -22.81 12.18 -13.57
CA GLY A 140 -22.10 11.75 -12.36
C GLY A 140 -21.11 12.80 -11.87
N THR A 141 -20.30 12.46 -10.89
CA THR A 141 -19.23 13.30 -10.36
C THR A 141 -17.88 12.72 -10.77
N VAL A 142 -17.00 13.58 -11.31
CA VAL A 142 -15.61 13.23 -11.57
C VAL A 142 -14.91 12.93 -10.24
N TRP A 143 -14.12 11.87 -10.20
CA TRP A 143 -13.34 11.54 -9.02
C TRP A 143 -12.29 12.61 -8.72
N MET A 144 -12.17 13.00 -7.46
CA MET A 144 -11.19 13.99 -6.98
C MET A 144 -10.15 13.30 -6.11
N PRO A 145 -8.85 13.33 -6.47
CA PRO A 145 -7.80 12.65 -5.72
C PRO A 145 -7.47 13.29 -4.36
N LEU A 146 -7.93 14.52 -4.11
CA LEU A 146 -7.70 15.29 -2.88
C LEU A 146 -8.93 15.38 -1.97
N ASP A 147 -9.96 14.59 -2.21
CA ASP A 147 -11.09 14.48 -1.29
C ASP A 147 -10.69 13.86 0.05
N SER A 148 -11.37 14.23 1.13
CA SER A 148 -11.03 13.78 2.49
C SER A 148 -11.07 12.26 2.66
N GLY A 149 -11.98 11.58 1.96
CA GLY A 149 -12.04 10.11 1.91
C GLY A 149 -10.83 9.51 1.22
N THR A 150 -10.42 10.11 0.11
CA THR A 150 -9.25 9.71 -0.67
C THR A 150 -7.94 9.90 0.11
N ILE A 151 -7.80 11.00 0.85
CA ILE A 151 -6.60 11.25 1.69
C ILE A 151 -6.44 10.16 2.77
N ARG A 152 -7.54 9.74 3.41
CA ARG A 152 -7.50 8.62 4.37
C ARG A 152 -7.10 7.31 3.71
N ALA A 153 -7.60 7.06 2.50
CA ALA A 153 -7.23 5.88 1.72
C ALA A 153 -5.74 5.91 1.32
N TRP A 154 -5.17 7.07 1.01
CA TRP A 154 -3.73 7.23 0.76
C TRP A 154 -2.89 6.87 1.99
N ALA A 155 -3.30 7.29 3.17
CA ALA A 155 -2.61 6.92 4.42
C ALA A 155 -2.65 5.41 4.65
N ALA A 156 -3.81 4.77 4.48
CA ALA A 156 -3.95 3.32 4.59
C ALA A 156 -3.11 2.57 3.54
N TYR A 157 -3.09 3.06 2.31
CA TYR A 157 -2.26 2.54 1.24
C TYR A 157 -0.76 2.62 1.57
N ALA A 158 -0.27 3.77 2.08
CA ALA A 158 1.13 3.95 2.43
C ALA A 158 1.59 2.93 3.50
N ILE A 159 0.74 2.64 4.49
CA ILE A 159 0.99 1.62 5.50
C ILE A 159 1.08 0.23 4.85
N ALA A 160 0.11 -0.11 4.01
CA ALA A 160 0.10 -1.39 3.31
C ALA A 160 1.34 -1.54 2.40
N ALA A 161 1.72 -0.49 1.65
CA ALA A 161 2.91 -0.48 0.81
C ALA A 161 4.19 -0.71 1.61
N ALA A 162 4.33 -0.10 2.80
CA ALA A 162 5.46 -0.35 3.70
C ALA A 162 5.54 -1.83 4.14
N VAL A 163 4.40 -2.46 4.45
CA VAL A 163 4.34 -3.90 4.79
C VAL A 163 4.72 -4.77 3.58
N PHE A 164 4.23 -4.44 2.38
CA PHE A 164 4.57 -5.19 1.16
C PHE A 164 6.04 -5.03 0.76
N LEU A 165 6.64 -3.85 0.96
CA LEU A 165 8.08 -3.63 0.80
C LEU A 165 8.90 -4.49 1.77
N ALA A 166 8.53 -4.52 3.04
CA ALA A 166 9.17 -5.37 4.04
C ALA A 166 9.06 -6.87 3.67
N GLY A 167 7.90 -7.29 3.18
CA GLY A 167 7.68 -8.63 2.67
C GLY A 167 8.52 -8.94 1.43
N SER A 168 8.62 -8.00 0.49
CA SER A 168 9.46 -8.14 -0.70
C SER A 168 10.94 -8.30 -0.35
N ALA A 169 11.43 -7.57 0.64
CA ALA A 169 12.80 -7.71 1.15
C ALA A 169 13.05 -9.04 1.88
N SER A 170 12.00 -9.65 2.44
CA SER A 170 12.12 -10.85 3.29
C SER A 170 11.92 -12.15 2.55
N PHE A 171 11.06 -12.19 1.52
CA PHE A 171 10.64 -13.42 0.87
C PHE A 171 11.25 -13.62 -0.52
N ARG A 172 12.04 -14.67 -0.68
CA ARG A 172 12.73 -15.01 -1.94
C ARG A 172 11.79 -15.42 -3.09
N LYS A 173 10.72 -16.17 -2.80
CA LYS A 173 9.79 -16.69 -3.81
C LYS A 173 8.37 -16.24 -3.50
N ILE A 174 7.69 -15.71 -4.51
CA ILE A 174 6.28 -15.27 -4.43
C ILE A 174 6.07 -14.31 -3.24
N PRO A 175 6.81 -13.17 -3.18
CA PRO A 175 6.81 -12.30 -2.00
C PRO A 175 5.41 -11.74 -1.70
N ILE A 176 4.66 -11.35 -2.72
CA ILE A 176 3.31 -10.81 -2.57
C ILE A 176 2.39 -11.78 -1.84
N LEU A 177 2.31 -13.04 -2.31
CA LEU A 177 1.40 -14.03 -1.72
C LEU A 177 1.78 -14.37 -0.28
N LYS A 178 3.08 -14.49 0.00
CA LYS A 178 3.57 -14.74 1.36
C LYS A 178 3.30 -13.56 2.29
N THR A 179 3.48 -12.34 1.81
CA THR A 179 3.17 -11.13 2.57
C THR A 179 1.69 -11.05 2.89
N ILE A 180 0.81 -11.33 1.93
CA ILE A 180 -0.63 -11.41 2.16
C ILE A 180 -0.95 -12.48 3.21
N GLY A 181 -0.37 -13.68 3.09
CA GLY A 181 -0.57 -14.76 4.04
C GLY A 181 -0.15 -14.38 5.46
N VAL A 182 1.06 -13.85 5.64
CA VAL A 182 1.57 -13.41 6.95
C VAL A 182 0.73 -12.26 7.51
N ALA A 183 0.40 -11.26 6.69
CA ALA A 183 -0.43 -10.15 7.11
C ALA A 183 -1.84 -10.61 7.53
N SER A 184 -2.43 -11.56 6.80
CA SER A 184 -3.74 -12.14 7.14
C SER A 184 -3.70 -12.90 8.47
N VAL A 185 -2.68 -13.73 8.67
CA VAL A 185 -2.52 -14.47 9.94
C VAL A 185 -2.29 -13.50 11.10
N PHE A 186 -1.41 -12.53 10.94
CA PHE A 186 -1.17 -11.49 11.95
C PHE A 186 -2.47 -10.77 12.32
N PHE A 187 -3.24 -10.40 11.32
CA PHE A 187 -4.52 -9.72 11.50
C PHE A 187 -5.53 -10.59 12.26
N LEU A 188 -5.66 -11.87 11.91
CA LEU A 188 -6.54 -12.81 12.61
C LEU A 188 -6.14 -12.98 14.08
N VAL A 189 -4.83 -13.06 14.35
CA VAL A 189 -4.32 -13.15 15.73
C VAL A 189 -4.65 -11.89 16.51
N VAL A 190 -4.40 -10.70 15.94
CA VAL A 190 -4.72 -9.42 16.60
C VAL A 190 -6.22 -9.30 16.83
N ALA A 191 -7.05 -9.60 15.85
CA ALA A 191 -8.50 -9.57 15.99
C ALA A 191 -8.99 -10.54 17.10
N GLY A 192 -8.42 -11.75 17.14
CA GLY A 192 -8.70 -12.72 18.21
C GLY A 192 -8.31 -12.21 19.61
N LEU A 193 -7.12 -11.62 19.73
CA LEU A 193 -6.67 -11.05 21.01
C LEU A 193 -7.55 -9.89 21.47
N VAL A 194 -7.94 -9.01 20.55
CA VAL A 194 -8.85 -7.91 20.83
C VAL A 194 -10.22 -8.43 21.25
N MET A 195 -10.75 -9.45 20.57
CA MET A 195 -12.03 -10.07 20.95
C MET A 195 -11.98 -10.70 22.33
N VAL A 196 -10.92 -11.44 22.66
CA VAL A 196 -10.73 -12.04 23.98
C VAL A 196 -10.55 -10.95 25.05
N GLY A 197 -9.73 -9.94 24.78
CA GLY A 197 -9.53 -8.79 25.68
C GLY A 197 -10.83 -8.04 25.94
N ALA A 198 -11.64 -7.80 24.93
CA ALA A 198 -12.94 -7.18 25.08
C ALA A 198 -13.89 -8.02 25.95
N ARG A 199 -13.93 -9.36 25.74
CA ARG A 199 -14.71 -10.26 26.59
C ARG A 199 -14.28 -10.27 28.05
N VAL A 200 -12.97 -10.26 28.30
CA VAL A 200 -12.41 -10.26 29.66
C VAL A 200 -12.67 -8.94 30.39
N LEU A 201 -12.47 -7.82 29.69
CA LEU A 201 -12.58 -6.48 30.27
C LEU A 201 -14.04 -6.02 30.46
N PHE A 202 -14.93 -6.43 29.57
CA PHE A 202 -16.30 -5.92 29.56
C PHE A 202 -17.36 -6.95 30.01
N GLY A 203 -16.94 -8.13 30.43
CA GLY A 203 -17.80 -9.20 30.97
C GLY A 203 -18.71 -9.79 29.89
N GLY A 204 -18.77 -11.10 29.81
CA GLY A 204 -19.40 -11.88 28.75
C GLY A 204 -20.93 -11.76 28.59
N GLY A 205 -21.48 -10.55 28.59
CA GLY A 205 -22.86 -10.31 28.22
C GLY A 205 -23.03 -10.34 26.70
N ASN A 206 -24.13 -10.91 26.21
CA ASN A 206 -24.48 -11.08 24.79
C ASN A 206 -24.69 -9.79 23.98
N GLY A 207 -24.09 -8.66 24.38
CA GLY A 207 -24.34 -7.33 23.82
C GLY A 207 -23.14 -6.59 23.23
N ALA A 208 -21.94 -7.16 23.22
CA ALA A 208 -20.82 -6.51 22.56
C ALA A 208 -20.74 -6.93 21.10
N ALA A 209 -21.49 -6.28 20.23
CA ALA A 209 -21.32 -6.39 18.79
C ALA A 209 -20.10 -5.55 18.39
N MET A 210 -19.01 -6.21 18.03
CA MET A 210 -17.83 -5.59 17.46
C MET A 210 -18.00 -5.54 15.94
N ASN A 211 -18.25 -4.39 15.39
CA ASN A 211 -18.23 -4.18 13.96
C ASN A 211 -16.87 -3.63 13.53
N MET A 212 -16.13 -4.44 12.77
CA MET A 212 -14.80 -4.12 12.29
C MET A 212 -14.91 -3.82 10.79
N ASP A 213 -14.96 -2.55 10.43
CA ASP A 213 -14.86 -2.15 9.03
C ASP A 213 -13.37 -1.99 8.66
N PHE A 214 -12.85 -3.05 8.04
CA PHE A 214 -11.44 -3.16 7.72
C PHE A 214 -10.98 -2.14 6.66
N PHE A 215 -11.84 -1.84 5.71
CA PHE A 215 -11.51 -0.95 4.59
C PHE A 215 -11.54 0.53 4.98
N ASN A 216 -12.46 0.91 5.86
CA ASN A 216 -12.56 2.27 6.36
C ASN A 216 -11.73 2.50 7.62
N GLY A 217 -11.22 1.44 8.23
CA GLY A 217 -10.44 1.50 9.47
C GLY A 217 -11.25 1.99 10.68
N GLU A 218 -12.56 1.90 10.60
CA GLU A 218 -13.45 2.26 11.69
C GLU A 218 -13.71 1.03 12.56
N PHE A 219 -13.29 1.14 13.83
CA PHE A 219 -13.70 0.23 14.88
C PHE A 219 -14.91 0.84 15.58
N THR A 220 -16.07 0.29 15.33
CA THR A 220 -17.26 0.65 16.08
C THR A 220 -17.49 -0.41 17.16
N PHE A 221 -17.28 -0.01 18.40
CA PHE A 221 -17.68 -0.79 19.56
C PHE A 221 -19.09 -0.38 19.94
N ASP A 222 -20.06 -1.22 19.72
CA ASP A 222 -21.38 -1.05 20.31
C ASP A 222 -21.35 -1.60 21.74
N VAL A 223 -20.82 -0.78 22.62
CA VAL A 223 -20.77 -1.10 24.04
C VAL A 223 -21.56 -0.02 24.77
N SER A 224 -22.87 -0.20 24.84
CA SER A 224 -23.78 0.68 25.58
C SER A 224 -23.44 0.85 27.07
N LYS A 225 -22.45 0.12 27.59
CA LYS A 225 -22.02 0.11 28.98
C LYS A 225 -20.59 0.65 29.24
N VAL A 226 -19.84 0.98 28.19
CA VAL A 226 -18.45 1.49 28.36
C VAL A 226 -18.46 3.01 28.32
N SER A 227 -17.76 3.63 29.29
CA SER A 227 -17.65 5.08 29.32
C SER A 227 -17.03 5.63 28.03
N GLN A 228 -17.51 6.75 27.55
CA GLN A 228 -17.04 7.41 26.33
C GLN A 228 -15.52 7.62 26.35
N ARG A 229 -14.95 7.95 27.53
CA ARG A 229 -13.51 8.09 27.73
C ARG A 229 -12.70 6.81 27.44
N ALA A 230 -13.23 5.64 27.82
CA ALA A 230 -12.56 4.38 27.54
C ALA A 230 -12.60 4.04 26.04
N GLN A 231 -13.68 4.39 25.33
CA GLN A 231 -13.77 4.25 23.89
C GLN A 231 -12.75 5.15 23.16
N ASP A 232 -12.60 6.40 23.62
CA ASP A 232 -11.65 7.35 23.03
C ASP A 232 -10.18 6.89 23.25
N VAL A 233 -9.87 6.37 24.42
CA VAL A 233 -8.53 5.81 24.70
C VAL A 233 -8.23 4.59 23.82
N VAL A 234 -9.18 3.70 23.65
CA VAL A 234 -9.01 2.52 22.79
C VAL A 234 -8.83 2.95 21.34
N ARG A 235 -9.64 3.88 20.84
CA ARG A 235 -9.46 4.44 19.49
C ARG A 235 -8.08 5.07 19.31
N LEU A 236 -7.65 5.91 20.25
CA LEU A 236 -6.33 6.53 20.20
C LEU A 236 -5.20 5.49 20.16
N LEU A 237 -5.27 4.43 20.97
CA LEU A 237 -4.28 3.36 20.97
C LEU A 237 -4.24 2.62 19.64
N PHE A 238 -5.38 2.34 19.04
CA PHE A 238 -5.45 1.73 17.71
C PHE A 238 -4.91 2.63 16.62
N ASP A 239 -5.23 3.92 16.65
CA ASP A 239 -4.73 4.88 15.68
C ASP A 239 -3.21 5.02 15.78
N VAL A 240 -2.65 5.10 16.98
CA VAL A 240 -1.19 5.13 17.20
C VAL A 240 -0.55 3.82 16.72
N ALA A 241 -1.13 2.68 17.05
CA ALA A 241 -0.61 1.39 16.61
C ALA A 241 -0.62 1.29 15.07
N ARG A 242 -1.70 1.71 14.42
CA ARG A 242 -1.90 1.63 12.98
C ARG A 242 -1.05 2.62 12.20
N TYR A 243 -1.06 3.90 12.61
CA TYR A 243 -0.46 4.98 11.82
C TYR A 243 0.99 5.30 12.20
N ALA A 244 1.46 4.88 13.37
CA ALA A 244 2.82 5.13 13.81
C ALA A 244 3.63 3.84 13.97
N ILE A 245 3.16 2.89 14.79
CA ILE A 245 3.96 1.71 15.15
C ILE A 245 4.10 0.75 13.97
N LEU A 246 3.01 0.40 13.31
CA LEU A 246 3.02 -0.58 12.22
C LEU A 246 3.90 -0.14 11.03
N PRO A 247 3.75 1.08 10.46
CA PRO A 247 4.60 1.51 9.36
C PRO A 247 6.05 1.70 9.79
N ALA A 248 6.32 2.24 10.98
CA ALA A 248 7.68 2.37 11.49
C ALA A 248 8.37 1.00 11.62
N PHE A 249 7.67 0.02 12.19
CA PHE A 249 8.18 -1.35 12.29
C PHE A 249 8.42 -1.97 10.90
N ALA A 250 7.48 -1.84 9.98
CA ALA A 250 7.62 -2.38 8.63
C ALA A 250 8.81 -1.75 7.88
N ILE A 251 9.00 -0.43 7.98
CA ILE A 251 10.11 0.28 7.36
C ILE A 251 11.45 -0.17 7.96
N LEU A 252 11.57 -0.21 9.29
CA LEU A 252 12.80 -0.61 9.97
C LEU A 252 13.13 -2.09 9.69
N PHE A 253 12.14 -2.96 9.73
CA PHE A 253 12.31 -4.38 9.45
C PHE A 253 12.71 -4.61 7.99
N GLY A 254 12.05 -3.96 7.01
CA GLY A 254 12.38 -4.06 5.60
C GLY A 254 13.79 -3.55 5.33
N ALA A 255 14.17 -2.39 5.86
CA ALA A 255 15.51 -1.83 5.73
C ALA A 255 16.59 -2.75 6.33
N SER A 256 16.33 -3.33 7.52
CA SER A 256 17.27 -4.27 8.15
C SER A 256 17.52 -5.52 7.30
N LYS A 257 16.49 -6.03 6.61
CA LYS A 257 16.62 -7.20 5.72
C LYS A 257 17.45 -6.89 4.47
N VAL A 258 17.37 -5.69 3.92
CA VAL A 258 18.20 -5.26 2.81
C VAL A 258 19.66 -5.11 3.25
N ILE A 259 19.92 -4.54 4.43
CA ILE A 259 21.26 -4.41 5.01
C ILE A 259 21.87 -5.79 5.30
N GLU A 260 21.10 -6.70 5.90
CA GLU A 260 21.54 -8.07 6.21
C GLU A 260 21.98 -8.82 4.94
N LYS A 261 21.22 -8.66 3.86
CA LYS A 261 21.54 -9.34 2.58
C LYS A 261 22.84 -8.83 1.97
N GLU A 262 23.08 -7.52 1.94
CA GLU A 262 24.34 -6.96 1.44
C GLU A 262 25.53 -7.35 2.34
N GLY A 263 25.37 -7.33 3.65
CA GLY A 263 26.42 -7.70 4.59
C GLY A 263 26.83 -9.18 4.52
N LEU A 264 25.92 -10.09 4.18
CA LEU A 264 26.23 -11.50 3.97
C LEU A 264 27.01 -11.75 2.69
N ASP A 265 26.72 -10.98 1.63
CA ASP A 265 27.37 -11.16 0.32
C ASP A 265 28.77 -10.49 0.28
N GLU A 266 29.10 -9.57 1.22
CA GLU A 266 30.47 -9.02 1.38
C GLU A 266 31.44 -10.00 2.07
N VAL A 267 30.93 -11.04 2.75
CA VAL A 267 31.75 -12.02 3.50
C VAL A 267 32.05 -13.29 2.70
N GLN A 268 31.40 -13.53 1.58
CA GLN A 268 31.63 -14.66 0.67
C GLN A 268 32.53 -14.26 -0.50
#